data_569e7bde8e9daffb82b0274f3cba1f15
#
_entry.id   569e7bde8e9daffb82b0274f3cba1f15
#
_cell.length_a   1.000
_cell.length_b   1.000
_cell.length_c   1.000
_cell.angle_alpha   90.00
_cell.angle_beta   90.00
_cell.angle_gamma   90.00
#
_symmetry.space_group_name_H-M   'P 1'
#
loop_
_entity.id
_entity.type
_entity.pdbx_description
1 polymer ?
#
loop_
_entity_poly.entity_id
_entity_poly.type
_entity_poly.pdbx_seq_one_letter_code
_entity_poly.pdbx_strand_id
1 'polypeptide(L)'
;MTDKELVKLLIDNTNDWKTQKLLASLGYYPEYFMYSDSQDVRAEVAKRGYGLDILVNDYSPTVRAAVAYIGQYLDVLVNDKNPYVRQTVAQWEQYADKLSKDENAGVRWVVARNGFCLDTLVHDENADVRLEVAKRGYGLDILVNDEDEDVRLEVAKQGYGLDILVHDKDHIVRREVAEHGYGLDILVNDSAAYVRSAVARRGYGLDILVHDDFYDVRKAVAEGGYGLNILVNDDCSDVRAAVARQGYGLDVLVDDTNPFVRRAVAEQGYRLDTLIVDCDSLVRLPAASKANNLMALVDDSDSSVRYEVAKEEHCPEDVLIELVKDDDDCVRDAAYRRMRHLVYRKLFY
;
A
#
# COMPACT_ATOMS: atom_id res chain seq x y z
N MET A 1 -10.58 15.23 -49.74
CA MET A 1 -10.75 13.94 -49.05
C MET A 1 -11.50 14.25 -47.76
N THR A 2 -12.65 13.69 -47.58
CA THR A 2 -13.40 13.81 -46.33
C THR A 2 -12.78 12.93 -45.24
N ASP A 3 -13.05 13.22 -43.96
CA ASP A 3 -12.55 12.40 -42.86
C ASP A 3 -12.95 10.93 -43.02
N LYS A 4 -14.13 10.66 -43.57
CA LYS A 4 -14.61 9.31 -43.90
C LYS A 4 -13.76 8.61 -44.96
N GLU A 5 -13.35 9.33 -46.00
CA GLU A 5 -12.50 8.77 -47.07
C GLU A 5 -11.07 8.49 -46.53
N LEU A 6 -10.55 9.36 -45.65
CA LEU A 6 -9.26 9.17 -45.01
C LEU A 6 -9.28 7.94 -44.09
N VAL A 7 -10.32 7.80 -43.27
CA VAL A 7 -10.49 6.64 -42.37
C VAL A 7 -10.65 5.36 -43.17
N LYS A 8 -11.41 5.35 -44.26
CA LYS A 8 -11.55 4.21 -45.15
C LYS A 8 -10.21 3.79 -45.76
N LEU A 9 -9.41 4.77 -46.20
CA LEU A 9 -8.07 4.53 -46.71
C LEU A 9 -7.12 3.92 -45.64
N LEU A 10 -7.26 4.37 -44.40
CA LEU A 10 -6.52 3.79 -43.27
C LEU A 10 -6.94 2.35 -43.00
N ILE A 11 -8.23 2.03 -43.05
CA ILE A 11 -8.77 0.67 -42.86
C ILE A 11 -8.25 -0.25 -43.98
N ASP A 12 -8.33 0.18 -45.22
CA ASP A 12 -7.96 -0.63 -46.38
C ASP A 12 -6.43 -0.88 -46.46
N ASN A 13 -5.61 -0.08 -45.78
CA ASN A 13 -4.15 -0.15 -45.81
C ASN A 13 -3.51 -0.60 -44.47
N THR A 14 -4.28 -0.85 -43.42
CA THR A 14 -3.71 -1.27 -42.14
C THR A 14 -4.30 -2.60 -41.66
N ASN A 15 -3.44 -3.61 -41.57
CA ASN A 15 -3.70 -4.85 -40.83
C ASN A 15 -3.36 -4.74 -39.33
N ASP A 16 -3.01 -3.53 -38.86
CA ASP A 16 -2.67 -3.31 -37.46
C ASP A 16 -3.94 -3.23 -36.59
N TRP A 17 -4.16 -4.26 -35.78
CA TRP A 17 -5.31 -4.35 -34.88
C TRP A 17 -5.38 -3.20 -33.87
N LYS A 18 -4.24 -2.56 -33.51
CA LYS A 18 -4.23 -1.43 -32.56
C LYS A 18 -4.90 -0.20 -33.19
N THR A 19 -4.58 0.06 -34.45
CA THR A 19 -5.22 1.14 -35.23
C THR A 19 -6.71 0.82 -35.45
N GLN A 20 -7.05 -0.43 -35.79
CA GLN A 20 -8.45 -0.85 -35.91
C GLN A 20 -9.21 -0.68 -34.58
N LYS A 21 -8.62 -1.06 -33.45
CA LYS A 21 -9.21 -0.88 -32.12
C LYS A 21 -9.44 0.60 -31.79
N LEU A 22 -8.47 1.46 -32.12
CA LEU A 22 -8.62 2.90 -31.93
C LEU A 22 -9.80 3.45 -32.77
N LEU A 23 -9.91 3.09 -34.04
CA LEU A 23 -10.99 3.51 -34.90
C LEU A 23 -12.36 3.00 -34.43
N ALA A 24 -12.42 1.74 -34.00
CA ALA A 24 -13.62 1.16 -33.38
C ALA A 24 -13.99 1.91 -32.08
N SER A 25 -13.02 2.28 -31.26
CA SER A 25 -13.24 3.05 -30.02
C SER A 25 -13.76 4.48 -30.30
N LEU A 26 -13.48 5.03 -31.45
CA LEU A 26 -14.01 6.31 -31.91
C LEU A 26 -15.39 6.19 -32.62
N GLY A 27 -15.88 4.96 -32.82
CA GLY A 27 -17.17 4.68 -33.42
C GLY A 27 -17.17 4.72 -34.97
N TYR A 28 -15.97 4.60 -35.59
CA TYR A 28 -15.87 4.57 -37.05
C TYR A 28 -16.09 3.14 -37.60
N TYR A 29 -16.89 2.99 -38.59
CA TYR A 29 -17.16 1.77 -39.39
C TYR A 29 -17.41 0.51 -38.51
N PRO A 30 -18.33 0.57 -37.53
CA PRO A 30 -18.62 -0.56 -36.65
C PRO A 30 -19.10 -1.78 -37.45
N GLU A 31 -19.83 -1.59 -38.56
CA GLU A 31 -20.32 -2.63 -39.48
C GLU A 31 -19.17 -3.45 -40.13
N TYR A 32 -17.98 -2.88 -40.22
CA TYR A 32 -16.79 -3.58 -40.70
C TYR A 32 -16.04 -4.24 -39.57
N PHE A 33 -15.80 -3.53 -38.46
CA PHE A 33 -14.99 -3.98 -37.36
C PHE A 33 -15.64 -5.07 -36.49
N MET A 34 -16.94 -5.25 -36.53
CA MET A 34 -17.62 -6.35 -35.86
C MET A 34 -17.23 -7.74 -36.40
N TYR A 35 -16.61 -7.80 -37.57
CA TYR A 35 -16.08 -9.03 -38.18
C TYR A 35 -14.54 -9.10 -38.14
N SER A 36 -13.86 -8.22 -37.42
CA SER A 36 -12.40 -8.24 -37.31
C SER A 36 -11.91 -9.55 -36.72
N ASP A 37 -10.76 -10.06 -37.20
CA ASP A 37 -10.09 -11.23 -36.63
C ASP A 37 -9.70 -10.99 -35.15
N SER A 38 -9.41 -9.76 -34.78
CA SER A 38 -9.06 -9.40 -33.42
C SER A 38 -10.29 -9.30 -32.51
N GLN A 39 -10.33 -10.15 -31.46
CA GLN A 39 -11.36 -10.07 -30.43
C GLN A 39 -11.42 -8.72 -29.73
N ASP A 40 -10.26 -8.04 -29.58
CA ASP A 40 -10.19 -6.73 -28.90
C ASP A 40 -10.90 -5.65 -29.73
N VAL A 41 -10.81 -5.73 -31.04
CA VAL A 41 -11.51 -4.83 -31.96
C VAL A 41 -13.03 -5.08 -31.88
N ARG A 42 -13.45 -6.35 -31.97
CA ARG A 42 -14.88 -6.71 -31.87
C ARG A 42 -15.47 -6.35 -30.49
N ALA A 43 -14.69 -6.55 -29.40
CA ALA A 43 -15.13 -6.16 -28.06
C ALA A 43 -15.31 -4.64 -27.93
N GLU A 44 -14.48 -3.84 -28.61
CA GLU A 44 -14.61 -2.40 -28.59
C GLU A 44 -15.86 -1.94 -29.37
N VAL A 45 -16.17 -2.60 -30.49
CA VAL A 45 -17.43 -2.40 -31.23
C VAL A 45 -18.63 -2.69 -30.32
N ALA A 46 -18.61 -3.82 -29.59
CA ALA A 46 -19.66 -4.18 -28.67
C ALA A 46 -19.86 -3.14 -27.55
N LYS A 47 -18.77 -2.65 -26.94
CA LYS A 47 -18.83 -1.59 -25.90
C LYS A 47 -19.46 -0.30 -26.40
N ARG A 48 -19.40 -0.04 -27.70
CA ARG A 48 -20.05 1.11 -28.36
C ARG A 48 -21.51 0.87 -28.71
N GLY A 49 -22.01 -0.34 -28.49
CA GLY A 49 -23.41 -0.69 -28.72
C GLY A 49 -23.74 -1.08 -30.16
N TYR A 50 -22.75 -1.43 -30.99
CA TYR A 50 -22.97 -1.82 -32.37
C TYR A 50 -22.89 -3.35 -32.57
N GLY A 51 -23.70 -3.86 -33.52
CA GLY A 51 -23.68 -5.28 -33.90
C GLY A 51 -23.95 -6.28 -32.78
N LEU A 52 -24.70 -5.88 -31.78
CA LEU A 52 -24.87 -6.65 -30.53
C LEU A 52 -25.63 -7.95 -30.74
N ASP A 53 -26.57 -7.98 -31.72
CA ASP A 53 -27.31 -9.15 -32.16
C ASP A 53 -26.40 -10.27 -32.73
N ILE A 54 -25.27 -9.88 -33.30
CA ILE A 54 -24.23 -10.77 -33.79
C ILE A 54 -23.22 -11.08 -32.69
N LEU A 55 -22.69 -10.06 -32.01
CA LEU A 55 -21.59 -10.16 -31.04
C LEU A 55 -21.99 -10.85 -29.73
N VAL A 56 -23.26 -10.94 -29.42
CA VAL A 56 -23.80 -11.74 -28.31
C VAL A 56 -23.45 -13.22 -28.45
N ASN A 57 -23.28 -13.72 -29.69
CA ASN A 57 -22.92 -15.09 -30.02
C ASN A 57 -21.44 -15.25 -30.44
N ASP A 58 -20.60 -14.23 -30.23
CA ASP A 58 -19.19 -14.29 -30.60
C ASP A 58 -18.48 -15.47 -29.92
N TYR A 59 -17.56 -16.10 -30.63
CA TYR A 59 -16.79 -17.24 -30.09
C TYR A 59 -15.91 -16.84 -28.91
N SER A 60 -15.46 -15.57 -28.84
CA SER A 60 -14.65 -15.04 -27.74
C SER A 60 -15.53 -14.63 -26.54
N PRO A 61 -15.26 -15.14 -25.34
CA PRO A 61 -15.96 -14.71 -24.14
C PRO A 61 -15.71 -13.22 -23.82
N THR A 62 -14.57 -12.67 -24.23
CA THR A 62 -14.24 -11.24 -24.03
C THR A 62 -15.23 -10.35 -24.80
N VAL A 63 -15.61 -10.76 -26.00
CA VAL A 63 -16.58 -10.01 -26.83
C VAL A 63 -17.99 -10.11 -26.23
N ARG A 64 -18.40 -11.34 -25.84
CA ARG A 64 -19.72 -11.53 -25.20
C ARG A 64 -19.80 -10.79 -23.86
N ALA A 65 -18.70 -10.77 -23.07
CA ALA A 65 -18.63 -9.99 -21.85
C ALA A 65 -18.76 -8.46 -22.12
N ALA A 66 -18.21 -7.97 -23.24
CA ALA A 66 -18.38 -6.58 -23.65
C ALA A 66 -19.85 -6.23 -23.97
N VAL A 67 -20.62 -7.17 -24.53
CA VAL A 67 -22.08 -7.03 -24.72
C VAL A 67 -22.80 -6.99 -23.36
N ALA A 68 -22.45 -7.88 -22.42
CA ALA A 68 -23.01 -7.88 -21.07
C ALA A 68 -22.69 -6.59 -20.31
N TYR A 69 -21.48 -6.08 -20.47
CA TYR A 69 -21.01 -4.87 -19.77
C TYR A 69 -21.88 -3.63 -20.03
N ILE A 70 -22.43 -3.49 -21.24
CA ILE A 70 -23.35 -2.39 -21.59
C ILE A 70 -24.82 -2.69 -21.27
N GLY A 71 -25.10 -3.79 -20.57
CA GLY A 71 -26.44 -4.14 -20.09
C GLY A 71 -27.37 -4.69 -21.16
N GLN A 72 -26.83 -5.21 -22.28
CA GLN A 72 -27.64 -5.74 -23.36
C GLN A 72 -27.55 -7.27 -23.43
N TYR A 73 -28.64 -7.92 -23.86
CA TYR A 73 -28.75 -9.39 -23.99
C TYR A 73 -28.43 -10.16 -22.71
N LEU A 74 -28.69 -9.54 -21.56
CA LEU A 74 -28.38 -10.14 -20.25
C LEU A 74 -29.18 -11.43 -20.00
N ASP A 75 -30.40 -11.52 -20.52
CA ASP A 75 -31.26 -12.71 -20.46
C ASP A 75 -30.64 -13.94 -21.15
N VAL A 76 -29.84 -13.72 -22.18
CA VAL A 76 -29.05 -14.73 -22.87
C VAL A 76 -27.75 -15.00 -22.12
N LEU A 77 -26.98 -13.94 -21.82
CA LEU A 77 -25.63 -14.02 -21.29
C LEU A 77 -25.55 -14.46 -19.82
N VAL A 78 -26.64 -14.37 -19.07
CA VAL A 78 -26.76 -14.94 -17.71
C VAL A 78 -26.58 -16.48 -17.69
N ASN A 79 -26.75 -17.13 -18.86
CA ASN A 79 -26.55 -18.58 -19.03
C ASN A 79 -25.28 -18.89 -19.84
N ASP A 80 -24.39 -17.94 -20.04
CA ASP A 80 -23.18 -18.16 -20.82
C ASP A 80 -22.31 -19.26 -20.18
N LYS A 81 -21.76 -20.13 -21.03
CA LYS A 81 -20.88 -21.23 -20.60
C LYS A 81 -19.60 -20.75 -19.89
N ASN A 82 -19.18 -19.52 -20.18
CA ASN A 82 -17.95 -18.96 -19.61
C ASN A 82 -18.27 -18.13 -18.36
N PRO A 83 -17.70 -18.46 -17.20
CA PRO A 83 -17.97 -17.74 -15.96
C PRO A 83 -17.58 -16.25 -16.01
N TYR A 84 -16.58 -15.86 -16.81
CA TYR A 84 -16.21 -14.46 -16.96
C TYR A 84 -17.35 -13.62 -17.59
N VAL A 85 -18.12 -14.20 -18.52
CA VAL A 85 -19.30 -13.53 -19.06
C VAL A 85 -20.38 -13.40 -18.00
N ARG A 86 -20.67 -14.50 -17.26
CA ARG A 86 -21.63 -14.47 -16.15
C ARG A 86 -21.23 -13.51 -15.02
N GLN A 87 -19.92 -13.40 -14.71
CA GLN A 87 -19.38 -12.39 -13.78
C GLN A 87 -19.70 -10.95 -14.25
N THR A 88 -19.65 -10.71 -15.56
CA THR A 88 -20.02 -9.40 -16.10
C THR A 88 -21.52 -9.15 -15.97
N VAL A 89 -22.34 -10.17 -16.16
CA VAL A 89 -23.80 -10.09 -15.93
C VAL A 89 -24.12 -9.87 -14.46
N ALA A 90 -23.31 -10.43 -13.51
CA ALA A 90 -23.50 -10.29 -12.08
C ALA A 90 -23.37 -8.85 -11.54
N GLN A 91 -22.91 -7.92 -12.37
CA GLN A 91 -22.93 -6.47 -12.06
C GLN A 91 -24.33 -5.86 -12.10
N TRP A 92 -25.31 -6.57 -12.69
CA TRP A 92 -26.66 -6.12 -12.87
C TRP A 92 -27.61 -6.82 -11.88
N GLU A 93 -28.25 -6.06 -11.00
CA GLU A 93 -29.11 -6.52 -9.92
C GLU A 93 -30.19 -7.50 -10.39
N GLN A 94 -30.78 -7.26 -11.54
CA GLN A 94 -31.91 -8.05 -12.07
C GLN A 94 -31.64 -9.56 -12.21
N TYR A 95 -30.37 -9.99 -12.17
CA TYR A 95 -29.97 -11.40 -12.25
C TYR A 95 -29.25 -11.91 -11.00
N ALA A 96 -29.17 -11.06 -9.96
CA ALA A 96 -28.44 -11.38 -8.73
C ALA A 96 -28.95 -12.66 -8.04
N ASP A 97 -30.27 -12.83 -7.94
CA ASP A 97 -30.89 -14.02 -7.33
C ASP A 97 -30.48 -15.34 -8.01
N LYS A 98 -30.32 -15.29 -9.33
CA LYS A 98 -29.88 -16.45 -10.10
C LYS A 98 -28.39 -16.68 -9.93
N LEU A 99 -27.60 -15.63 -10.03
CA LEU A 99 -26.13 -15.69 -10.03
C LEU A 99 -25.55 -15.83 -8.61
N SER A 100 -26.30 -15.55 -7.57
CA SER A 100 -25.92 -15.90 -6.19
C SER A 100 -25.83 -17.40 -5.95
N LYS A 101 -26.40 -18.22 -6.85
CA LYS A 101 -26.38 -19.68 -6.82
C LYS A 101 -25.54 -20.28 -7.98
N ASP A 102 -24.70 -19.46 -8.61
CA ASP A 102 -23.84 -19.91 -9.70
C ASP A 102 -22.84 -20.97 -9.22
N GLU A 103 -22.56 -21.96 -10.04
CA GLU A 103 -21.56 -23.00 -9.75
C GLU A 103 -20.14 -22.43 -9.50
N ASN A 104 -19.84 -21.28 -10.10
CA ASN A 104 -18.55 -20.64 -10.01
C ASN A 104 -18.53 -19.59 -8.87
N ALA A 105 -17.69 -19.81 -7.88
CA ALA A 105 -17.54 -18.91 -6.74
C ALA A 105 -17.19 -17.47 -7.15
N GLY A 106 -16.38 -17.28 -8.21
CA GLY A 106 -16.05 -15.95 -8.71
C GLY A 106 -17.26 -15.17 -9.25
N VAL A 107 -18.29 -15.86 -9.75
CA VAL A 107 -19.57 -15.22 -10.13
C VAL A 107 -20.33 -14.80 -8.89
N ARG A 108 -20.47 -15.69 -7.89
CA ARG A 108 -21.11 -15.41 -6.60
C ARG A 108 -20.39 -14.27 -5.85
N TRP A 109 -19.06 -14.27 -5.90
CA TRP A 109 -18.23 -13.17 -5.35
C TRP A 109 -18.57 -11.81 -5.96
N VAL A 110 -18.77 -11.72 -7.30
CA VAL A 110 -19.18 -10.46 -7.94
C VAL A 110 -20.56 -10.02 -7.46
N VAL A 111 -21.48 -10.96 -7.25
CA VAL A 111 -22.82 -10.65 -6.68
C VAL A 111 -22.68 -10.05 -5.29
N ALA A 112 -21.88 -10.70 -4.40
CA ALA A 112 -21.60 -10.19 -3.05
C ALA A 112 -20.92 -8.80 -3.08
N ARG A 113 -19.92 -8.65 -3.96
CA ARG A 113 -19.18 -7.40 -4.15
C ARG A 113 -20.08 -6.23 -4.55
N ASN A 114 -21.15 -6.48 -5.29
CA ASN A 114 -22.12 -5.44 -5.65
C ASN A 114 -23.18 -5.22 -4.56
N GLY A 115 -23.15 -5.97 -3.47
CA GLY A 115 -24.07 -5.84 -2.35
C GLY A 115 -25.39 -6.54 -2.56
N PHE A 116 -25.49 -7.49 -3.52
CA PHE A 116 -26.71 -8.21 -3.80
C PHE A 116 -26.76 -9.55 -3.07
N CYS A 117 -27.94 -10.01 -2.70
CA CYS A 117 -28.22 -11.32 -2.11
C CYS A 117 -27.30 -11.68 -0.93
N LEU A 118 -26.92 -10.69 -0.11
CA LEU A 118 -26.00 -10.89 1.01
C LEU A 118 -26.55 -11.86 2.06
N ASP A 119 -27.86 -11.92 2.23
CA ASP A 119 -28.58 -12.86 3.08
C ASP A 119 -28.39 -14.34 2.69
N THR A 120 -28.23 -14.59 1.42
CA THR A 120 -27.91 -15.92 0.89
C THR A 120 -26.39 -16.18 0.94
N LEU A 121 -25.58 -15.20 0.54
CA LEU A 121 -24.13 -15.34 0.36
C LEU A 121 -23.34 -15.30 1.68
N VAL A 122 -23.95 -14.89 2.78
CA VAL A 122 -23.34 -14.99 4.12
C VAL A 122 -23.06 -16.44 4.53
N HIS A 123 -23.76 -17.40 3.92
CA HIS A 123 -23.59 -18.84 4.13
C HIS A 123 -22.89 -19.55 2.95
N ASP A 124 -22.22 -18.80 2.08
CA ASP A 124 -21.57 -19.39 0.92
C ASP A 124 -20.47 -20.40 1.31
N GLU A 125 -20.36 -21.49 0.56
CA GLU A 125 -19.32 -22.51 0.77
C GLU A 125 -17.89 -21.96 0.61
N ASN A 126 -17.72 -20.90 -0.18
CA ASN A 126 -16.42 -20.30 -0.47
C ASN A 126 -16.14 -19.12 0.48
N ALA A 127 -15.01 -19.17 1.18
CA ALA A 127 -14.60 -18.15 2.14
C ALA A 127 -14.42 -16.75 1.50
N ASP A 128 -13.91 -16.65 0.26
CA ASP A 128 -13.74 -15.36 -0.42
C ASP A 128 -15.08 -14.65 -0.65
N VAL A 129 -16.15 -15.43 -0.88
CA VAL A 129 -17.51 -14.89 -1.02
C VAL A 129 -18.01 -14.37 0.33
N ARG A 130 -17.86 -15.17 1.42
CA ARG A 130 -18.23 -14.75 2.79
C ARG A 130 -17.40 -13.54 3.26
N LEU A 131 -16.11 -13.52 2.92
CA LEU A 131 -15.23 -12.37 3.19
C LEU A 131 -15.76 -11.09 2.52
N GLU A 132 -16.23 -11.20 1.28
CA GLU A 132 -16.79 -10.05 0.58
C GLU A 132 -18.09 -9.58 1.21
N VAL A 133 -18.92 -10.53 1.73
CA VAL A 133 -20.13 -10.21 2.53
C VAL A 133 -19.74 -9.48 3.83
N ALA A 134 -18.70 -9.98 4.54
CA ALA A 134 -18.17 -9.32 5.73
C ALA A 134 -17.72 -7.88 5.44
N LYS A 135 -16.98 -7.65 4.35
CA LYS A 135 -16.54 -6.31 3.92
C LYS A 135 -17.68 -5.34 3.68
N ARG A 136 -18.86 -5.85 3.36
CA ARG A 136 -20.11 -5.06 3.23
C ARG A 136 -20.78 -4.75 4.59
N GLY A 137 -20.24 -5.26 5.67
CA GLY A 137 -20.82 -5.09 7.00
C GLY A 137 -22.10 -5.89 7.21
N TYR A 138 -22.35 -6.93 6.41
CA TYR A 138 -23.56 -7.74 6.51
C TYR A 138 -23.29 -9.07 7.22
N GLY A 139 -24.22 -9.52 8.05
CA GLY A 139 -24.19 -10.83 8.71
C GLY A 139 -22.98 -11.01 9.65
N LEU A 140 -22.48 -9.93 10.25
CA LEU A 140 -21.32 -9.97 11.13
C LEU A 140 -21.55 -10.83 12.37
N ASP A 141 -22.80 -10.93 12.82
CA ASP A 141 -23.26 -11.79 13.91
C ASP A 141 -23.13 -13.30 13.60
N ILE A 142 -23.15 -13.64 12.31
CA ILE A 142 -22.91 -14.99 11.81
C ILE A 142 -21.41 -15.19 11.59
N LEU A 143 -20.79 -14.25 10.87
CA LEU A 143 -19.40 -14.34 10.38
C LEU A 143 -18.35 -14.17 11.49
N VAL A 144 -18.72 -13.67 12.66
CA VAL A 144 -17.83 -13.64 13.84
C VAL A 144 -17.35 -15.03 14.26
N ASN A 145 -18.10 -16.08 13.92
CA ASN A 145 -17.76 -17.48 14.19
C ASN A 145 -17.35 -18.25 12.92
N ASP A 146 -16.99 -17.56 11.85
CA ASP A 146 -16.61 -18.21 10.60
C ASP A 146 -15.43 -19.16 10.78
N GLU A 147 -15.41 -20.24 10.02
CA GLU A 147 -14.30 -21.20 10.04
C GLU A 147 -12.98 -20.61 9.53
N ASP A 148 -13.07 -19.66 8.59
CA ASP A 148 -11.95 -18.98 7.95
C ASP A 148 -11.48 -17.79 8.77
N GLU A 149 -10.17 -17.68 9.00
CA GLU A 149 -9.57 -16.61 9.80
C GLU A 149 -9.63 -15.23 9.13
N ASP A 150 -9.57 -15.16 7.80
CA ASP A 150 -9.62 -13.89 7.07
C ASP A 150 -11.03 -13.27 7.15
N VAL A 151 -12.06 -14.10 7.18
CA VAL A 151 -13.44 -13.67 7.39
C VAL A 151 -13.63 -13.10 8.81
N ARG A 152 -13.16 -13.84 9.86
CA ARG A 152 -13.19 -13.34 11.24
C ARG A 152 -12.34 -12.10 11.45
N LEU A 153 -11.17 -12.02 10.79
CA LEU A 153 -10.33 -10.83 10.80
C LEU A 153 -11.06 -9.61 10.25
N GLU A 154 -11.79 -9.79 9.15
CA GLU A 154 -12.57 -8.69 8.57
C GLU A 154 -13.70 -8.23 9.52
N VAL A 155 -14.33 -9.17 10.23
CA VAL A 155 -15.32 -8.85 11.29
C VAL A 155 -14.67 -8.04 12.41
N ALA A 156 -13.46 -8.45 12.86
CA ALA A 156 -12.70 -7.73 13.87
C ALA A 156 -12.33 -6.30 13.41
N LYS A 157 -11.88 -6.13 12.17
CA LYS A 157 -11.57 -4.80 11.59
C LYS A 157 -12.73 -3.83 11.62
N GLN A 158 -13.96 -4.35 11.52
CA GLN A 158 -15.16 -3.53 11.63
C GLN A 158 -15.57 -3.26 13.08
N GLY A 159 -14.82 -3.76 14.05
CA GLY A 159 -15.08 -3.58 15.47
C GLY A 159 -16.27 -4.37 15.99
N TYR A 160 -16.71 -5.41 15.28
CA TYR A 160 -17.84 -6.24 15.69
C TYR A 160 -17.38 -7.50 16.41
N GLY A 161 -18.13 -7.94 17.45
CA GLY A 161 -17.90 -9.20 18.15
C GLY A 161 -16.53 -9.30 18.84
N LEU A 162 -15.94 -8.17 19.25
CA LEU A 162 -14.61 -8.14 19.87
C LEU A 162 -14.56 -8.93 21.18
N ASP A 163 -15.67 -9.06 21.87
CA ASP A 163 -15.85 -9.87 23.08
C ASP A 163 -15.73 -11.39 22.81
N ILE A 164 -16.02 -11.81 21.59
CA ILE A 164 -15.81 -13.19 21.11
C ILE A 164 -14.40 -13.32 20.57
N LEU A 165 -14.00 -12.41 19.69
CA LEU A 165 -12.74 -12.47 18.93
C LEU A 165 -11.49 -12.22 19.79
N VAL A 166 -11.61 -11.68 20.99
CA VAL A 166 -10.50 -11.58 21.96
C VAL A 166 -9.92 -12.96 22.33
N HIS A 167 -10.69 -14.02 22.16
CA HIS A 167 -10.30 -15.42 22.39
C HIS A 167 -10.09 -16.21 21.09
N ASP A 168 -10.00 -15.54 19.94
CA ASP A 168 -9.86 -16.21 18.66
C ASP A 168 -8.63 -17.13 18.62
N LYS A 169 -8.76 -18.27 17.94
CA LYS A 169 -7.64 -19.21 17.75
C LYS A 169 -6.46 -18.58 16.97
N ASP A 170 -6.76 -17.66 16.02
CA ASP A 170 -5.75 -17.00 15.22
C ASP A 170 -5.25 -15.71 15.91
N HIS A 171 -3.93 -15.58 15.98
CA HIS A 171 -3.28 -14.45 16.64
C HIS A 171 -3.39 -13.12 15.87
N ILE A 172 -3.62 -13.16 14.54
CA ILE A 172 -3.82 -11.95 13.73
C ILE A 172 -5.16 -11.34 14.06
N VAL A 173 -6.20 -12.18 14.26
CA VAL A 173 -7.51 -11.74 14.71
C VAL A 173 -7.43 -11.12 16.10
N ARG A 174 -6.77 -11.80 17.06
CA ARG A 174 -6.58 -11.24 18.41
C ARG A 174 -5.77 -9.94 18.41
N ARG A 175 -4.74 -9.84 17.54
CA ARG A 175 -3.98 -8.59 17.37
C ARG A 175 -4.91 -7.45 16.92
N GLU A 176 -5.78 -7.71 15.95
CA GLU A 176 -6.76 -6.71 15.48
C GLU A 176 -7.68 -6.25 16.62
N VAL A 177 -8.13 -7.19 17.47
CA VAL A 177 -8.92 -6.87 18.68
C VAL A 177 -8.13 -5.94 19.63
N ALA A 178 -6.83 -6.23 19.84
CA ALA A 178 -5.95 -5.36 20.63
C ALA A 178 -5.79 -3.97 19.99
N GLU A 179 -5.67 -3.90 18.66
CA GLU A 179 -5.58 -2.65 17.91
C GLU A 179 -6.87 -1.81 18.00
N HIS A 180 -8.02 -2.42 18.24
CA HIS A 180 -9.25 -1.73 18.61
C HIS A 180 -9.28 -1.27 20.08
N GLY A 181 -8.32 -1.70 20.90
CA GLY A 181 -8.26 -1.35 22.33
C GLY A 181 -9.21 -2.17 23.20
N TYR A 182 -9.69 -3.31 22.72
CA TYR A 182 -10.59 -4.19 23.46
C TYR A 182 -9.82 -5.35 24.11
N GLY A 183 -10.24 -5.77 25.31
CA GLY A 183 -9.70 -6.93 26.01
C GLY A 183 -8.21 -6.86 26.31
N LEU A 184 -7.63 -5.66 26.47
CA LEU A 184 -6.21 -5.45 26.69
C LEU A 184 -5.70 -6.12 27.99
N ASP A 185 -6.54 -6.25 28.98
CA ASP A 185 -6.29 -6.96 30.24
C ASP A 185 -6.11 -8.47 30.05
N ILE A 186 -6.74 -9.03 29.03
CA ILE A 186 -6.56 -10.42 28.61
C ILE A 186 -5.34 -10.55 27.73
N LEU A 187 -5.25 -9.69 26.68
CA LEU A 187 -4.27 -9.78 25.61
C LEU A 187 -2.85 -9.34 26.02
N VAL A 188 -2.68 -8.68 27.15
CA VAL A 188 -1.35 -8.34 27.70
C VAL A 188 -0.51 -9.59 27.98
N ASN A 189 -1.15 -10.74 28.25
CA ASN A 189 -0.51 -12.02 28.46
C ASN A 189 -0.65 -13.01 27.28
N ASP A 190 -1.01 -12.50 26.09
CA ASP A 190 -1.18 -13.35 24.92
C ASP A 190 0.09 -14.14 24.57
N SER A 191 -0.08 -15.36 24.09
CA SER A 191 1.04 -16.21 23.70
C SER A 191 1.86 -15.64 22.54
N ALA A 192 1.22 -14.88 21.65
CA ALA A 192 1.86 -14.28 20.48
C ALA A 192 2.42 -12.89 20.80
N ALA A 193 3.71 -12.70 20.61
CA ALA A 193 4.37 -11.41 20.82
C ALA A 193 3.79 -10.26 19.99
N TYR A 194 3.31 -10.54 18.80
CA TYR A 194 2.65 -9.53 17.93
C TYR A 194 1.35 -8.97 18.55
N VAL A 195 0.63 -9.80 19.32
CA VAL A 195 -0.56 -9.36 20.07
C VAL A 195 -0.14 -8.48 21.24
N ARG A 196 0.84 -8.93 22.06
CA ARG A 196 1.37 -8.14 23.17
C ARG A 196 1.99 -6.82 22.71
N SER A 197 2.66 -6.81 21.55
CA SER A 197 3.18 -5.58 20.94
C SER A 197 2.05 -4.60 20.56
N ALA A 198 0.90 -5.10 20.08
CA ALA A 198 -0.27 -4.26 19.83
C ALA A 198 -0.84 -3.69 21.13
N VAL A 199 -0.89 -4.48 22.21
CA VAL A 199 -1.30 -4.03 23.55
C VAL A 199 -0.37 -2.91 24.05
N ALA A 200 0.96 -3.09 23.89
CA ALA A 200 1.94 -2.07 24.26
C ALA A 200 1.72 -0.74 23.51
N ARG A 201 1.46 -0.80 22.19
CA ARG A 201 1.15 0.41 21.39
C ARG A 201 -0.12 1.12 21.86
N ARG A 202 -1.04 0.40 22.49
CA ARG A 202 -2.24 0.99 23.10
C ARG A 202 -1.97 1.58 24.50
N GLY A 203 -0.74 1.47 24.99
CA GLY A 203 -0.36 2.01 26.29
C GLY A 203 -0.85 1.22 27.48
N TYR A 204 -1.24 -0.05 27.31
CA TYR A 204 -1.74 -0.89 28.39
C TYR A 204 -0.69 -1.90 28.87
N GLY A 205 -0.64 -2.16 30.19
CA GLY A 205 0.24 -3.17 30.81
C GLY A 205 1.73 -2.92 30.59
N LEU A 206 2.15 -1.66 30.41
CA LEU A 206 3.52 -1.29 30.07
C LEU A 206 4.52 -1.67 31.17
N ASP A 207 4.08 -1.71 32.40
CA ASP A 207 4.86 -2.17 33.56
C ASP A 207 5.22 -3.66 33.51
N ILE A 208 4.39 -4.45 32.83
CA ILE A 208 4.65 -5.87 32.55
C ILE A 208 5.49 -5.99 31.26
N LEU A 209 5.03 -5.35 30.18
CA LEU A 209 5.57 -5.52 28.83
C LEU A 209 6.96 -4.90 28.65
N VAL A 210 7.42 -4.02 29.52
CA VAL A 210 8.80 -3.50 29.55
C VAL A 210 9.83 -4.60 29.79
N HIS A 211 9.43 -5.73 30.37
CA HIS A 211 10.25 -6.90 30.64
C HIS A 211 9.95 -8.10 29.73
N ASP A 212 9.21 -7.89 28.66
CA ASP A 212 8.83 -8.98 27.75
C ASP A 212 10.05 -9.66 27.12
N ASP A 213 10.00 -10.97 26.95
CA ASP A 213 11.09 -11.75 26.36
C ASP A 213 11.38 -11.33 24.89
N PHE A 214 10.37 -10.83 24.17
CA PHE A 214 10.50 -10.44 22.78
C PHE A 214 10.82 -8.94 22.64
N TYR A 215 11.92 -8.65 21.95
CA TYR A 215 12.39 -7.28 21.76
C TYR A 215 11.39 -6.39 21.03
N ASP A 216 10.55 -6.93 20.10
CA ASP A 216 9.51 -6.16 19.39
C ASP A 216 8.44 -5.61 20.36
N VAL A 217 8.16 -6.32 21.45
CA VAL A 217 7.25 -5.86 22.50
C VAL A 217 7.91 -4.74 23.31
N ARG A 218 9.15 -4.97 23.79
CA ARG A 218 9.92 -3.96 24.54
C ARG A 218 10.16 -2.69 23.69
N LYS A 219 10.42 -2.87 22.38
CA LYS A 219 10.53 -1.76 21.43
C LYS A 219 9.24 -0.95 21.35
N ALA A 220 8.08 -1.61 21.26
CA ALA A 220 6.79 -0.91 21.26
C ALA A 220 6.56 -0.13 22.57
N VAL A 221 7.00 -0.65 23.70
CA VAL A 221 6.98 0.04 25.00
C VAL A 221 7.87 1.29 24.96
N ALA A 222 9.11 1.16 24.42
CA ALA A 222 10.04 2.29 24.27
C ALA A 222 9.48 3.37 23.33
N GLU A 223 8.90 2.98 22.20
CA GLU A 223 8.25 3.87 21.24
C GLU A 223 7.07 4.64 21.88
N GLY A 224 6.39 4.04 22.85
CA GLY A 224 5.38 4.69 23.67
C GLY A 224 5.93 5.60 24.78
N GLY A 225 7.25 5.70 24.92
CA GLY A 225 7.91 6.56 25.93
C GLY A 225 7.89 6.01 27.34
N TYR A 226 7.56 4.72 27.55
CA TYR A 226 7.53 4.12 28.88
C TYR A 226 8.79 3.30 29.18
N GLY A 227 9.19 3.26 30.45
CA GLY A 227 10.29 2.41 30.93
C GLY A 227 11.65 2.73 30.31
N LEU A 228 11.87 3.95 29.80
CA LEU A 228 13.08 4.35 29.08
C LEU A 228 14.34 4.19 29.93
N ASN A 229 14.23 4.38 31.26
CA ASN A 229 15.32 4.18 32.21
C ASN A 229 15.75 2.70 32.34
N ILE A 230 14.89 1.77 32.01
CA ILE A 230 15.18 0.33 31.95
C ILE A 230 15.73 -0.01 30.57
N LEU A 231 15.01 0.41 29.51
CA LEU A 231 15.25 0.04 28.12
C LEU A 231 16.47 0.72 27.48
N VAL A 232 17.03 1.75 28.11
CA VAL A 232 18.29 2.38 27.65
C VAL A 232 19.46 1.40 27.62
N ASN A 233 19.42 0.35 28.45
CA ASN A 233 20.45 -0.72 28.54
C ASN A 233 19.94 -2.06 27.95
N ASP A 234 18.88 -2.03 27.12
CA ASP A 234 18.32 -3.25 26.51
C ASP A 234 19.38 -3.98 25.68
N ASP A 235 19.35 -5.29 25.67
CA ASP A 235 20.26 -6.13 24.89
C ASP A 235 20.06 -5.94 23.36
N CYS A 236 18.82 -5.62 22.93
CA CYS A 236 18.50 -5.37 21.54
C CYS A 236 18.76 -3.90 21.14
N SER A 237 19.59 -3.70 20.12
CA SER A 237 19.89 -2.37 19.59
C SER A 237 18.67 -1.62 19.06
N ASP A 238 17.66 -2.33 18.54
CA ASP A 238 16.44 -1.69 18.04
C ASP A 238 15.62 -1.06 19.15
N VAL A 239 15.64 -1.67 20.35
CA VAL A 239 15.01 -1.11 21.55
C VAL A 239 15.78 0.12 22.02
N ARG A 240 17.13 0.04 22.13
CA ARG A 240 17.94 1.20 22.50
C ARG A 240 17.81 2.35 21.50
N ALA A 241 17.73 2.04 20.19
CA ALA A 241 17.47 3.05 19.18
C ALA A 241 16.08 3.71 19.32
N ALA A 242 15.06 2.95 19.73
CA ALA A 242 13.75 3.51 20.05
C ALA A 242 13.83 4.43 21.27
N VAL A 243 14.58 4.09 22.30
CA VAL A 243 14.83 4.95 23.46
C VAL A 243 15.53 6.24 23.04
N ALA A 244 16.56 6.16 22.19
CA ALA A 244 17.24 7.35 21.67
C ALA A 244 16.29 8.27 20.90
N ARG A 245 15.38 7.73 20.09
CA ARG A 245 14.37 8.52 19.35
C ARG A 245 13.39 9.23 20.28
N GLN A 246 13.18 8.74 21.49
CA GLN A 246 12.42 9.44 22.53
C GLN A 246 13.22 10.55 23.23
N GLY A 247 14.47 10.76 22.84
CA GLY A 247 15.36 11.76 23.45
C GLY A 247 15.88 11.39 24.84
N TYR A 248 15.79 10.11 25.24
CA TYR A 248 16.24 9.66 26.55
C TYR A 248 17.59 8.95 26.48
N GLY A 249 18.44 9.15 27.51
CA GLY A 249 19.74 8.48 27.66
C GLY A 249 20.73 8.78 26.54
N LEU A 250 20.61 9.92 25.87
CA LEU A 250 21.45 10.29 24.73
C LEU A 250 22.95 10.38 25.11
N ASP A 251 23.23 10.73 26.35
CA ASP A 251 24.60 10.81 26.93
C ASP A 251 25.28 9.45 27.03
N VAL A 252 24.51 8.38 27.17
CA VAL A 252 24.98 7.00 27.18
C VAL A 252 24.98 6.42 25.76
N LEU A 253 23.89 6.65 24.99
CA LEU A 253 23.67 6.03 23.70
C LEU A 253 24.49 6.67 22.56
N VAL A 254 25.11 7.82 22.77
CA VAL A 254 26.02 8.45 21.80
C VAL A 254 27.25 7.58 21.52
N ASP A 255 27.68 6.79 22.48
CA ASP A 255 28.83 5.86 22.38
C ASP A 255 28.40 4.40 22.18
N ASP A 256 27.14 4.15 21.81
CA ASP A 256 26.62 2.80 21.58
C ASP A 256 27.43 2.05 20.51
N THR A 257 27.66 0.77 20.71
CA THR A 257 28.39 -0.08 19.74
C THR A 257 27.68 -0.21 18.40
N ASN A 258 26.35 -0.09 18.40
CA ASN A 258 25.54 -0.23 17.19
C ASN A 258 25.33 1.14 16.49
N PRO A 259 25.69 1.27 15.19
CA PRO A 259 25.56 2.54 14.47
C PRO A 259 24.10 3.01 14.32
N PHE A 260 23.10 2.12 14.29
CA PHE A 260 21.70 2.52 14.24
C PHE A 260 21.24 3.24 15.54
N VAL A 261 21.84 2.91 16.69
CA VAL A 261 21.57 3.61 17.94
C VAL A 261 22.22 4.99 17.91
N ARG A 262 23.52 5.09 17.54
CA ARG A 262 24.21 6.36 17.43
C ARG A 262 23.57 7.27 16.36
N ARG A 263 23.08 6.67 15.26
CA ARG A 263 22.27 7.38 14.27
C ARG A 263 21.02 8.01 14.89
N ALA A 264 20.27 7.25 15.69
CA ALA A 264 19.09 7.77 16.39
C ALA A 264 19.44 8.95 17.31
N VAL A 265 20.61 8.91 17.96
CA VAL A 265 21.14 10.02 18.76
C VAL A 265 21.44 11.25 17.88
N ALA A 266 22.06 11.06 16.71
CA ALA A 266 22.32 12.14 15.74
C ALA A 266 20.99 12.76 15.22
N GLU A 267 19.99 11.92 14.97
CA GLU A 267 18.64 12.36 14.57
C GLU A 267 17.97 13.24 15.67
N GLN A 268 18.34 13.10 16.95
CA GLN A 268 17.91 14.00 18.03
C GLN A 268 18.75 15.29 18.12
N GLY A 269 19.83 15.41 17.36
CA GLY A 269 20.68 16.59 17.39
C GLY A 269 21.66 16.64 18.59
N TYR A 270 21.87 15.50 19.26
CA TYR A 270 22.74 15.45 20.43
C TYR A 270 24.20 15.17 20.03
N ARG A 271 25.15 15.94 20.58
CA ARG A 271 26.61 15.83 20.38
C ARG A 271 27.02 15.67 18.90
N LEU A 272 26.45 16.49 18.04
CA LEU A 272 26.69 16.47 16.59
C LEU A 272 28.19 16.71 16.26
N ASP A 273 28.91 17.46 17.07
CA ASP A 273 30.36 17.67 16.98
C ASP A 273 31.17 16.38 17.05
N THR A 274 30.68 15.41 17.77
CA THR A 274 31.27 14.05 17.87
C THR A 274 30.78 13.15 16.75
N LEU A 275 29.45 13.14 16.47
CA LEU A 275 28.83 12.22 15.54
C LEU A 275 29.08 12.58 14.07
N ILE A 276 29.47 13.81 13.77
CA ILE A 276 29.87 14.25 12.42
C ILE A 276 31.15 13.56 11.92
N VAL A 277 31.98 13.03 12.82
CA VAL A 277 33.20 12.28 12.51
C VAL A 277 33.07 10.79 12.86
N ASP A 278 31.85 10.28 13.03
CA ASP A 278 31.61 8.85 13.33
C ASP A 278 32.19 7.97 12.20
N CYS A 279 32.67 6.79 12.58
CA CYS A 279 33.22 5.83 11.62
C CYS A 279 32.18 5.34 10.60
N ASP A 280 30.88 5.37 10.94
CA ASP A 280 29.80 4.90 10.07
C ASP A 280 29.07 6.08 9.38
N SER A 281 28.98 6.03 8.06
CA SER A 281 28.29 7.08 7.27
C SER A 281 26.80 7.21 7.60
N LEU A 282 26.15 6.11 8.03
CA LEU A 282 24.74 6.14 8.50
C LEU A 282 24.54 7.08 9.70
N VAL A 283 25.59 7.25 10.52
CA VAL A 283 25.57 8.16 11.67
C VAL A 283 25.90 9.59 11.24
N ARG A 284 26.91 9.75 10.37
CA ARG A 284 27.31 11.09 9.86
C ARG A 284 26.22 11.74 9.01
N LEU A 285 25.40 10.93 8.29
CA LEU A 285 24.35 11.43 7.41
C LEU A 285 23.32 12.34 8.14
N PRO A 286 22.62 11.91 9.21
CA PRO A 286 21.74 12.80 9.97
C PRO A 286 22.51 13.90 10.72
N ALA A 287 23.77 13.66 11.10
CA ALA A 287 24.59 14.70 11.70
C ALA A 287 24.89 15.84 10.70
N ALA A 288 25.11 15.52 9.43
CA ALA A 288 25.31 16.49 8.36
C ALA A 288 24.14 17.48 8.21
N SER A 289 22.90 16.99 8.30
CA SER A 289 21.70 17.81 8.14
C SER A 289 21.41 18.73 9.34
N LYS A 290 22.11 18.58 10.47
CA LYS A 290 21.85 19.32 11.71
C LYS A 290 23.06 20.01 12.31
N ALA A 291 24.27 19.72 11.79
CA ALA A 291 25.50 20.26 12.33
C ALA A 291 25.77 21.70 11.90
N ASN A 292 26.38 22.48 12.80
CA ASN A 292 26.81 23.83 12.48
C ASN A 292 28.15 23.89 11.71
N ASN A 293 28.93 22.81 11.71
CA ASN A 293 30.25 22.74 11.06
C ASN A 293 30.21 21.78 9.85
N LEU A 294 29.55 22.19 8.78
CA LEU A 294 29.42 21.40 7.55
C LEU A 294 30.72 21.27 6.77
N MET A 295 31.69 22.18 6.99
CA MET A 295 33.01 22.11 6.34
C MET A 295 33.77 20.82 6.69
N ALA A 296 33.53 20.23 7.85
CA ALA A 296 34.15 18.96 8.24
C ALA A 296 33.73 17.76 7.39
N LEU A 297 32.66 17.88 6.59
CA LEU A 297 32.07 16.83 5.76
C LEU A 297 32.24 17.06 4.25
N VAL A 298 32.93 18.10 3.83
CA VAL A 298 33.15 18.42 2.41
C VAL A 298 33.92 17.30 1.70
N ASP A 299 34.88 16.68 2.40
CA ASP A 299 35.70 15.57 1.90
C ASP A 299 35.26 14.22 2.48
N ASP A 300 34.01 14.08 2.92
CA ASP A 300 33.53 12.80 3.43
C ASP A 300 33.69 11.70 2.38
N SER A 301 34.12 10.52 2.82
CA SER A 301 34.31 9.36 1.93
C SER A 301 33.03 8.87 1.25
N ASP A 302 31.86 9.14 1.87
CA ASP A 302 30.54 8.77 1.36
C ASP A 302 29.89 9.94 0.63
N SER A 303 29.68 9.81 -0.68
CA SER A 303 29.03 10.86 -1.50
C SER A 303 27.61 11.19 -1.04
N SER A 304 26.90 10.25 -0.39
CA SER A 304 25.58 10.52 0.18
C SER A 304 25.64 11.54 1.31
N VAL A 305 26.71 11.51 2.12
CA VAL A 305 26.95 12.49 3.19
C VAL A 305 27.26 13.86 2.57
N ARG A 306 28.16 13.92 1.58
CA ARG A 306 28.50 15.17 0.86
C ARG A 306 27.26 15.74 0.14
N TYR A 307 26.40 14.87 -0.44
CA TYR A 307 25.14 15.26 -1.06
C TYR A 307 24.16 15.93 -0.05
N GLU A 308 24.00 15.34 1.14
CA GLU A 308 23.14 15.94 2.18
C GLU A 308 23.69 17.30 2.64
N VAL A 309 25.01 17.44 2.79
CA VAL A 309 25.66 18.73 3.06
C VAL A 309 25.30 19.77 1.99
N ALA A 310 25.40 19.39 0.69
CA ALA A 310 25.05 20.28 -0.42
C ALA A 310 23.58 20.72 -0.45
N LYS A 311 22.68 19.89 0.05
CA LYS A 311 21.22 20.14 0.12
C LYS A 311 20.83 21.03 1.29
N GLU A 312 21.64 21.10 2.33
CA GLU A 312 21.27 21.75 3.58
C GLU A 312 20.88 23.23 3.34
N GLU A 313 19.75 23.64 3.94
CA GLU A 313 19.18 24.97 3.68
C GLU A 313 20.13 26.10 4.06
N HIS A 314 20.90 25.91 5.10
CA HIS A 314 21.80 26.91 5.66
C HIS A 314 23.26 26.57 5.35
N CYS A 315 23.51 25.77 4.31
CA CYS A 315 24.86 25.43 3.88
C CYS A 315 25.67 26.70 3.59
N PRO A 316 26.82 26.89 4.25
CA PRO A 316 27.68 28.05 4.03
C PRO A 316 28.19 28.10 2.59
N GLU A 317 28.46 29.32 2.09
CA GLU A 317 28.86 29.55 0.69
C GLU A 317 30.23 28.94 0.38
N ASP A 318 31.16 28.97 1.32
CA ASP A 318 32.49 28.38 1.22
C ASP A 318 32.42 26.84 1.09
N VAL A 319 31.53 26.20 1.82
CA VAL A 319 31.22 24.76 1.70
C VAL A 319 30.69 24.44 0.29
N LEU A 320 29.75 25.22 -0.23
CA LEU A 320 29.20 25.01 -1.57
C LEU A 320 30.25 25.23 -2.67
N ILE A 321 31.20 26.17 -2.50
CA ILE A 321 32.29 26.41 -3.45
C ILE A 321 33.19 25.18 -3.60
N GLU A 322 33.39 24.42 -2.54
CA GLU A 322 34.14 23.16 -2.64
C GLU A 322 33.29 22.05 -3.29
N LEU A 323 32.02 21.89 -2.86
CA LEU A 323 31.14 20.83 -3.35
C LEU A 323 30.74 20.98 -4.83
N VAL A 324 30.80 22.14 -5.45
CA VAL A 324 30.62 22.28 -6.91
C VAL A 324 31.75 21.67 -7.72
N LYS A 325 32.88 21.29 -7.09
CA LYS A 325 34.01 20.62 -7.71
C LYS A 325 34.04 19.12 -7.37
N ASP A 326 33.04 18.62 -6.66
CA ASP A 326 32.95 17.23 -6.19
C ASP A 326 33.12 16.23 -7.35
N ASP A 327 33.67 15.06 -7.09
CA ASP A 327 33.82 13.98 -8.05
C ASP A 327 32.45 13.30 -8.38
N ASP A 328 31.46 13.37 -7.50
CA ASP A 328 30.10 12.84 -7.71
C ASP A 328 29.20 13.86 -8.41
N ASP A 329 28.55 13.45 -9.50
CA ASP A 329 27.66 14.32 -10.29
C ASP A 329 26.46 14.83 -9.49
N CYS A 330 25.87 13.99 -8.62
CA CYS A 330 24.70 14.35 -7.82
C CYS A 330 25.05 15.40 -6.76
N VAL A 331 26.24 15.30 -6.17
CA VAL A 331 26.75 16.28 -5.20
C VAL A 331 26.97 17.64 -5.88
N ARG A 332 27.66 17.63 -7.06
CA ARG A 332 27.85 18.86 -7.83
C ARG A 332 26.54 19.54 -8.20
N ASP A 333 25.58 18.75 -8.72
CA ASP A 333 24.27 19.28 -9.12
C ASP A 333 23.49 19.88 -7.92
N ALA A 334 23.53 19.23 -6.76
CA ALA A 334 22.91 19.73 -5.56
C ALA A 334 23.54 21.08 -5.11
N ALA A 335 24.88 21.16 -5.08
CA ALA A 335 25.62 22.36 -4.75
C ALA A 335 25.32 23.50 -5.72
N TYR A 336 25.30 23.25 -7.04
CA TYR A 336 24.94 24.26 -8.06
C TYR A 336 23.52 24.77 -7.89
N ARG A 337 22.54 23.90 -7.65
CA ARG A 337 21.15 24.32 -7.42
C ARG A 337 21.06 25.23 -6.19
N ARG A 338 21.76 24.88 -5.11
CA ARG A 338 21.78 25.66 -3.88
C ARG A 338 22.45 27.03 -4.06
N MET A 339 23.61 27.07 -4.71
CA MET A 339 24.30 28.30 -5.05
C MET A 339 23.42 29.26 -5.88
N ARG A 340 22.75 28.73 -6.92
CA ARG A 340 21.82 29.54 -7.74
C ARG A 340 20.73 30.17 -6.89
N HIS A 341 20.18 29.42 -5.94
CA HIS A 341 19.17 29.92 -5.04
C HIS A 341 19.70 31.02 -4.12
N LEU A 342 20.91 30.86 -3.59
CA LEU A 342 21.57 31.90 -2.75
C LEU A 342 21.85 33.19 -3.54
N VAL A 343 22.39 33.07 -4.76
CA VAL A 343 22.63 34.20 -5.65
C VAL A 343 21.33 34.93 -5.98
N TYR A 344 20.26 34.19 -6.29
CA TYR A 344 18.94 34.78 -6.56
C TYR A 344 18.42 35.56 -5.35
N ARG A 345 18.50 35.00 -4.13
CA ARG A 345 18.11 35.72 -2.91
C ARG A 345 18.92 36.99 -2.67
N LYS A 346 20.25 36.96 -2.88
CA LYS A 346 21.12 38.14 -2.72
C LYS A 346 20.85 39.25 -3.74
N LEU A 347 20.35 38.92 -4.93
CA LEU A 347 20.10 39.90 -6.00
C LEU A 347 18.71 40.52 -5.95
N PHE A 348 17.72 39.87 -5.33
CA PHE A 348 16.31 40.27 -5.40
C PHE A 348 15.64 40.51 -4.05
N TYR A 349 16.36 40.24 -2.94
CA TYR A 349 15.93 40.49 -1.57
C TYR A 349 17.06 41.07 -0.71
#